data_e9dcf7e20aa9b442606b53a0f27480e8
#
_entry.id   e9dcf7e20aa9b442606b53a0f27480e8
#
_cell.length_a   1.000
_cell.length_b   1.000
_cell.length_c   1.000
_cell.angle_alpha   90.00
_cell.angle_beta   90.00
_cell.angle_gamma   90.00
#
_symmetry.space_group_name_H-M   'P 1'
#
loop_
_entity.id
_entity.type
_entity.pdbx_description
1 polymer ?
#
loop_
_entity_poly.entity_id
_entity_poly.type
_entity_poly.pdbx_seq_one_letter_code
_entity_poly.pdbx_strand_id
1 'polypeptide(L)'
;RMRDRGLCLRTIENSFAAVTCLYGYLEYQNMVKENPVGTVRKRYLRRYKENGPINERKLISIEDMARLINSTLNIRDKAIITLLAKTGIRRKELISIDADDIDWIEQTIKLKPTAKRTNRTIFFDDETAFVLKRWIKIRDGSNRKKSSALFLNHESERLARHGVYDAVVEAAQRIGLHDPNSDRMEDHFSPHCCRHRFTTHLRRAGMPREFIQELRGDVRKEAIDIYDHIDKKELRESYLAHIPQLGI
;
A
#
# COMPACT_ATOMS: atom_id res chain seq x y z
N ARG A 1 -19.16 23.63 -13.79
CA ARG A 1 -17.93 23.53 -14.64
C ARG A 1 -17.08 22.28 -14.33
N MET A 2 -16.83 21.88 -13.07
CA MET A 2 -16.09 20.65 -12.76
C MET A 2 -16.92 19.39 -13.07
N ARG A 3 -18.21 19.38 -12.74
CA ARG A 3 -19.14 18.29 -13.11
C ARG A 3 -19.31 18.21 -14.63
N ASP A 4 -19.40 19.33 -15.32
CA ASP A 4 -19.54 19.39 -16.79
C ASP A 4 -18.33 18.83 -17.52
N ARG A 5 -17.17 18.77 -16.83
CA ARG A 5 -15.93 18.11 -17.31
C ARG A 5 -15.86 16.61 -17.00
N GLY A 6 -16.92 16.02 -16.47
CA GLY A 6 -16.96 14.60 -16.14
C GLY A 6 -16.10 14.19 -14.94
N LEU A 7 -15.61 15.15 -14.13
CA LEU A 7 -14.79 14.80 -12.95
C LEU A 7 -15.61 14.05 -11.90
N CYS A 8 -15.05 12.97 -11.37
CA CYS A 8 -15.70 12.21 -10.32
C CYS A 8 -15.83 13.05 -9.02
N LEU A 9 -16.87 12.77 -8.24
CA LEU A 9 -17.20 13.51 -7.01
C LEU A 9 -16.00 13.60 -6.05
N ARG A 10 -15.23 12.54 -5.92
CA ARG A 10 -14.03 12.51 -5.06
C ARG A 10 -12.96 13.51 -5.49
N THR A 11 -12.73 13.66 -6.79
CA THR A 11 -11.79 14.65 -7.33
C THR A 11 -12.28 16.07 -7.03
N ILE A 12 -13.58 16.32 -7.17
CA ILE A 12 -14.21 17.60 -6.83
C ILE A 12 -14.05 17.88 -5.33
N GLU A 13 -14.35 16.92 -4.45
CA GLU A 13 -14.17 17.04 -2.99
C GLU A 13 -12.73 17.38 -2.61
N ASN A 14 -11.75 16.73 -3.24
CA ASN A 14 -10.32 17.00 -3.00
C ASN A 14 -9.93 18.41 -3.43
N SER A 15 -10.43 18.89 -4.57
CA SER A 15 -10.21 20.26 -5.03
C SER A 15 -10.79 21.28 -4.05
N PHE A 16 -11.99 21.04 -3.53
CA PHE A 16 -12.59 21.88 -2.51
C PHE A 16 -11.84 21.83 -1.18
N ALA A 17 -11.24 20.68 -0.81
CA ALA A 17 -10.39 20.60 0.38
C ALA A 17 -9.17 21.49 0.26
N ALA A 18 -8.49 21.51 -0.90
CA ALA A 18 -7.35 22.39 -1.16
C ALA A 18 -7.76 23.88 -1.10
N VAL A 19 -8.88 24.23 -1.71
CA VAL A 19 -9.41 25.61 -1.66
C VAL A 19 -9.81 26.01 -0.22
N THR A 20 -10.36 25.07 0.58
CA THR A 20 -10.66 25.30 2.00
C THR A 20 -9.39 25.67 2.79
N CYS A 21 -8.29 24.94 2.55
CA CYS A 21 -7.01 25.24 3.21
C CYS A 21 -6.47 26.62 2.81
N LEU A 22 -6.56 26.98 1.52
CA LEU A 22 -6.13 28.30 1.04
C LEU A 22 -6.94 29.42 1.71
N TYR A 23 -8.27 29.34 1.68
CA TYR A 23 -9.11 30.36 2.29
C TYR A 23 -8.96 30.41 3.82
N GLY A 24 -8.73 29.27 4.49
CA GLY A 24 -8.39 29.25 5.91
C GLY A 24 -7.09 30.00 6.21
N TYR A 25 -6.09 29.88 5.34
CA TYR A 25 -4.87 30.67 5.46
C TYR A 25 -5.11 32.18 5.23
N LEU A 26 -5.88 32.53 4.20
CA LEU A 26 -6.21 33.93 3.91
C LEU A 26 -7.01 34.59 5.05
N GLU A 27 -7.93 33.85 5.66
CA GLU A 27 -8.69 34.28 6.84
C GLU A 27 -7.77 34.50 8.05
N TYR A 28 -6.85 33.56 8.30
CA TYR A 28 -5.81 33.69 9.34
C TYR A 28 -4.92 34.94 9.13
N GLN A 29 -4.61 35.28 7.88
CA GLN A 29 -3.84 36.49 7.52
C GLN A 29 -4.70 37.77 7.47
N ASN A 30 -6.00 37.73 7.83
CA ASN A 30 -6.95 38.85 7.76
C ASN A 30 -7.12 39.43 6.33
N MET A 31 -6.80 38.66 5.29
CA MET A 31 -6.97 39.05 3.89
C MET A 31 -8.41 38.85 3.41
N VAL A 32 -9.17 38.00 4.06
CA VAL A 32 -10.62 37.79 3.86
C VAL A 32 -11.31 37.74 5.23
N LYS A 33 -12.57 38.17 5.30
CA LYS A 33 -13.33 38.22 6.56
C LYS A 33 -13.73 36.83 7.06
N GLU A 34 -14.05 35.92 6.14
CA GLU A 34 -14.50 34.57 6.45
C GLU A 34 -14.16 33.61 5.30
N ASN A 35 -14.08 32.34 5.59
CA ASN A 35 -13.86 31.29 4.59
C ASN A 35 -15.20 30.85 3.95
N PRO A 36 -15.49 31.28 2.70
CA PRO A 36 -16.80 31.02 2.05
C PRO A 36 -16.96 29.55 1.62
N VAL A 37 -15.86 28.79 1.58
CA VAL A 37 -15.84 27.44 1.00
C VAL A 37 -16.70 26.46 1.79
N GLY A 38 -16.80 26.64 3.11
CA GLY A 38 -17.66 25.82 3.96
C GLY A 38 -19.14 25.86 3.55
N THR A 39 -19.64 27.06 3.31
CA THR A 39 -21.02 27.31 2.87
C THR A 39 -21.29 26.75 1.48
N VAL A 40 -20.34 26.97 0.54
CA VAL A 40 -20.41 26.40 -0.83
C VAL A 40 -20.42 24.88 -0.81
N ARG A 41 -19.55 24.26 0.00
CA ARG A 41 -19.52 22.79 0.15
C ARG A 41 -20.84 22.23 0.68
N LYS A 42 -21.40 22.84 1.71
CA LYS A 42 -22.71 22.43 2.26
C LYS A 42 -23.82 22.50 1.22
N ARG A 43 -23.81 23.53 0.37
CA ARG A 43 -24.86 23.75 -0.64
C ARG A 43 -24.71 22.86 -1.88
N TYR A 44 -23.50 22.68 -2.40
CA TYR A 44 -23.27 22.05 -3.72
C TYR A 44 -22.61 20.67 -3.67
N LEU A 45 -22.00 20.30 -2.54
CA LEU A 45 -21.34 19.00 -2.35
C LEU A 45 -22.03 18.16 -1.27
N ARG A 46 -23.27 18.51 -0.86
CA ARG A 46 -24.04 17.59 -0.02
C ARG A 46 -24.13 16.26 -0.74
N ARG A 47 -23.68 15.22 -0.06
CA ARG A 47 -23.91 13.85 -0.52
C ARG A 47 -25.43 13.61 -0.50
N TYR A 48 -26.09 13.82 -1.62
CA TYR A 48 -27.24 12.98 -1.90
C TYR A 48 -26.68 11.56 -1.87
N LYS A 49 -27.40 10.64 -1.23
CA LYS A 49 -27.16 9.21 -1.37
C LYS A 49 -27.46 8.86 -2.84
N GLU A 50 -26.55 9.21 -3.72
CA GLU A 50 -26.52 8.66 -5.05
C GLU A 50 -26.16 7.21 -4.85
N ASN A 51 -27.15 6.32 -4.96
CA ASN A 51 -26.98 4.88 -5.13
C ASN A 51 -26.33 4.66 -6.52
N GLY A 52 -25.22 5.36 -6.79
CA GLY A 52 -24.37 5.03 -7.91
C GLY A 52 -23.68 3.69 -7.62
N PRO A 53 -23.33 2.90 -8.64
CA PRO A 53 -22.60 1.67 -8.45
C PRO A 53 -21.37 1.99 -7.59
N ILE A 54 -21.29 1.34 -6.43
CA ILE A 54 -20.09 1.39 -5.60
C ILE A 54 -19.01 0.81 -6.51
N ASN A 55 -18.07 1.67 -6.96
CA ASN A 55 -16.89 1.22 -7.69
C ASN A 55 -16.04 0.37 -6.73
N GLU A 56 -16.48 -0.85 -6.47
CA GLU A 56 -15.74 -1.82 -5.69
C GLU A 56 -14.57 -2.31 -6.54
N ARG A 57 -13.37 -2.07 -6.06
CA ARG A 57 -12.19 -2.69 -6.68
C ARG A 57 -12.34 -4.21 -6.58
N LYS A 58 -12.15 -4.90 -7.68
CA LYS A 58 -12.15 -6.36 -7.72
C LYS A 58 -11.15 -6.90 -6.68
N LEU A 59 -11.66 -7.69 -5.75
CA LEU A 59 -10.80 -8.36 -4.79
C LEU A 59 -10.13 -9.53 -5.49
N ILE A 60 -8.80 -9.47 -5.59
CA ILE A 60 -8.02 -10.54 -6.20
C ILE A 60 -8.05 -11.80 -5.32
N SER A 61 -8.23 -12.98 -5.91
CA SER A 61 -8.24 -14.27 -5.22
C SER A 61 -6.82 -14.69 -4.74
N ILE A 62 -6.73 -15.76 -3.96
CA ILE A 62 -5.44 -16.36 -3.57
C ILE A 62 -4.75 -16.91 -4.82
N GLU A 63 -5.51 -17.61 -5.64
CA GLU A 63 -5.05 -18.28 -6.87
C GLU A 63 -4.54 -17.26 -7.88
N ASP A 64 -5.25 -16.14 -8.08
CA ASP A 64 -4.80 -15.07 -8.97
C ASP A 64 -3.54 -14.37 -8.45
N MET A 65 -3.41 -14.19 -7.14
CA MET A 65 -2.19 -13.64 -6.55
C MET A 65 -1.01 -14.61 -6.70
N ALA A 66 -1.23 -15.90 -6.48
CA ALA A 66 -0.23 -16.94 -6.71
C ALA A 66 0.19 -16.97 -8.19
N ARG A 67 -0.77 -16.93 -9.12
CA ARG A 67 -0.52 -16.86 -10.55
C ARG A 67 0.28 -15.61 -10.94
N LEU A 68 -0.06 -14.44 -10.38
CA LEU A 68 0.67 -13.20 -10.60
C LEU A 68 2.15 -13.33 -10.20
N ILE A 69 2.41 -13.83 -9.00
CA ILE A 69 3.77 -13.97 -8.48
C ILE A 69 4.55 -15.03 -9.27
N ASN A 70 3.92 -16.20 -9.55
CA ASN A 70 4.60 -17.31 -10.22
C ASN A 70 4.88 -17.01 -11.70
N SER A 71 4.05 -16.23 -12.37
CA SER A 71 4.28 -15.80 -13.77
C SER A 71 5.32 -14.68 -13.90
N THR A 72 5.76 -14.08 -12.78
CA THR A 72 6.76 -13.00 -12.80
C THR A 72 8.16 -13.59 -12.92
N LEU A 73 8.80 -13.43 -14.09
CA LEU A 73 10.11 -14.00 -14.41
C LEU A 73 11.27 -13.23 -13.76
N ASN A 74 11.17 -11.89 -13.72
CA ASN A 74 12.18 -11.05 -13.08
C ASN A 74 12.16 -11.26 -11.58
N ILE A 75 13.27 -11.75 -11.00
CA ILE A 75 13.34 -12.11 -9.58
C ILE A 75 13.22 -10.90 -8.65
N ARG A 76 13.67 -9.70 -9.07
CA ARG A 76 13.46 -8.45 -8.34
C ARG A 76 11.96 -8.15 -8.24
N ASP A 77 11.29 -8.17 -9.37
CA ASP A 77 9.88 -7.81 -9.45
C ASP A 77 9.01 -8.87 -8.75
N LYS A 78 9.41 -10.15 -8.84
CA LYS A 78 8.82 -11.23 -8.06
C LYS A 78 8.95 -10.95 -6.55
N ALA A 79 10.12 -10.56 -6.07
CA ALA A 79 10.34 -10.22 -4.67
C ALA A 79 9.52 -8.99 -4.22
N ILE A 80 9.41 -7.96 -5.07
CA ILE A 80 8.57 -6.79 -4.84
C ILE A 80 7.10 -7.18 -4.65
N ILE A 81 6.55 -7.95 -5.60
CA ILE A 81 5.14 -8.34 -5.59
C ILE A 81 4.85 -9.26 -4.40
N THR A 82 5.73 -10.22 -4.12
CA THR A 82 5.62 -11.13 -2.98
C THR A 82 5.58 -10.34 -1.67
N LEU A 83 6.53 -9.42 -1.46
CA LEU A 83 6.59 -8.63 -0.24
C LEU A 83 5.35 -7.74 -0.08
N LEU A 84 4.87 -7.10 -1.14
CA LEU A 84 3.64 -6.32 -1.11
C LEU A 84 2.40 -7.18 -0.77
N ALA A 85 2.31 -8.38 -1.35
CA ALA A 85 1.18 -9.29 -1.15
C ALA A 85 1.14 -9.89 0.25
N LYS A 86 2.30 -10.25 0.80
CA LYS A 86 2.43 -10.94 2.09
C LYS A 86 2.47 -9.98 3.30
N THR A 87 2.87 -8.74 3.11
CA THR A 87 3.01 -7.78 4.23
C THR A 87 2.06 -6.59 4.16
N GLY A 88 1.47 -6.35 3.00
CA GLY A 88 0.57 -5.22 2.79
C GLY A 88 1.20 -3.84 3.00
N ILE A 89 2.53 -3.71 2.96
CA ILE A 89 3.22 -2.42 3.12
C ILE A 89 2.92 -1.45 1.96
N ARG A 90 3.15 -0.16 2.21
CA ARG A 90 2.99 0.87 1.18
C ARG A 90 4.20 0.96 0.27
N ARG A 91 4.01 1.38 -0.98
CA ARG A 91 5.13 1.60 -1.94
C ARG A 91 6.25 2.44 -1.35
N LYS A 92 5.92 3.50 -0.59
CA LYS A 92 6.94 4.35 0.05
C LYS A 92 7.71 3.61 1.13
N GLU A 93 7.05 2.77 1.89
CA GLU A 93 7.68 1.93 2.91
C GLU A 93 8.61 0.90 2.23
N LEU A 94 8.12 0.21 1.19
CA LEU A 94 8.90 -0.79 0.44
C LEU A 94 10.20 -0.21 -0.13
N ILE A 95 10.16 0.93 -0.80
CA ILE A 95 11.36 1.52 -1.40
C ILE A 95 12.34 2.06 -0.37
N SER A 96 11.92 2.33 0.87
CA SER A 96 12.78 2.83 1.94
C SER A 96 13.52 1.74 2.69
N ILE A 97 13.20 0.45 2.47
CA ILE A 97 13.87 -0.68 3.10
C ILE A 97 15.31 -0.77 2.59
N ASP A 98 16.24 -0.96 3.51
CA ASP A 98 17.60 -1.35 3.23
C ASP A 98 17.78 -2.87 3.41
N ALA A 99 18.83 -3.44 2.83
CA ALA A 99 19.08 -4.88 2.96
C ALA A 99 19.33 -5.28 4.43
N ASP A 100 19.96 -4.39 5.20
CA ASP A 100 20.29 -4.59 6.62
C ASP A 100 19.10 -4.42 7.55
N ASP A 101 17.95 -3.93 7.06
CA ASP A 101 16.71 -3.84 7.84
C ASP A 101 16.04 -5.22 8.04
N ILE A 102 16.55 -6.29 7.37
CA ILE A 102 15.99 -7.64 7.39
C ILE A 102 16.66 -8.48 8.48
N ASP A 103 15.88 -8.94 9.42
CA ASP A 103 16.27 -10.00 10.34
C ASP A 103 15.80 -11.35 9.80
N TRP A 104 16.78 -12.18 9.40
CA TRP A 104 16.52 -13.47 8.78
C TRP A 104 16.17 -14.57 9.80
N ILE A 105 16.57 -14.41 11.07
CA ILE A 105 16.31 -15.37 12.14
C ILE A 105 14.87 -15.20 12.60
N GLU A 106 14.51 -13.95 12.91
CA GLU A 106 13.15 -13.60 13.34
C GLU A 106 12.15 -13.45 12.19
N GLN A 107 12.62 -13.49 10.93
CA GLN A 107 11.81 -13.26 9.73
C GLN A 107 11.04 -11.94 9.81
N THR A 108 11.75 -10.88 10.12
CA THR A 108 11.17 -9.54 10.29
C THR A 108 11.87 -8.50 9.43
N ILE A 109 11.16 -7.42 9.11
CA ILE A 109 11.74 -6.23 8.48
C ILE A 109 11.39 -5.02 9.33
N LYS A 110 12.41 -4.25 9.71
CA LYS A 110 12.26 -3.00 10.43
C LYS A 110 11.99 -1.86 9.45
N LEU A 111 10.79 -1.29 9.51
CA LEU A 111 10.42 -0.17 8.64
C LEU A 111 10.89 1.16 9.22
N LYS A 112 11.42 2.03 8.35
CA LYS A 112 11.86 3.38 8.75
C LYS A 112 10.69 4.26 9.15
N PRO A 113 10.86 5.15 10.14
CA PRO A 113 9.81 6.06 10.57
C PRO A 113 9.44 7.03 9.45
N THR A 114 8.19 7.45 9.45
CA THR A 114 7.70 8.54 8.62
C THR A 114 7.10 9.62 9.52
N ALA A 115 6.93 10.84 8.99
CA ALA A 115 6.37 11.98 9.76
C ALA A 115 5.02 11.70 10.44
N LYS A 116 4.30 10.67 9.99
CA LYS A 116 2.98 10.29 10.53
C LYS A 116 2.98 8.95 11.28
N ARG A 117 4.14 8.27 11.44
CA ARG A 117 4.19 6.90 11.95
C ARG A 117 5.52 6.62 12.62
N THR A 118 5.43 5.95 13.75
CA THR A 118 6.57 5.38 14.47
C THR A 118 7.19 4.20 13.71
N ASN A 119 8.41 3.83 14.08
CA ASN A 119 9.05 2.59 13.64
C ASN A 119 8.14 1.40 13.95
N ARG A 120 7.87 0.59 12.94
CA ARG A 120 7.19 -0.69 13.11
C ARG A 120 7.99 -1.81 12.47
N THR A 121 7.82 -2.99 13.00
CA THR A 121 8.35 -4.22 12.46
C THR A 121 7.23 -4.94 11.71
N ILE A 122 7.52 -5.49 10.55
CA ILE A 122 6.63 -6.38 9.81
C ILE A 122 7.21 -7.78 9.78
N PHE A 123 6.35 -8.77 9.69
CA PHE A 123 6.73 -10.18 9.60
C PHE A 123 6.63 -10.68 8.17
N PHE A 124 7.39 -11.71 7.85
CA PHE A 124 7.28 -12.44 6.60
C PHE A 124 7.43 -13.94 6.83
N ASP A 125 6.86 -14.72 5.92
CA ASP A 125 6.87 -16.19 5.97
C ASP A 125 8.01 -16.79 5.15
N ASP A 126 8.12 -18.13 5.16
CA ASP A 126 9.17 -18.86 4.47
C ASP A 126 9.13 -18.67 2.95
N GLU A 127 7.95 -18.57 2.34
CA GLU A 127 7.81 -18.27 0.91
C GLU A 127 8.45 -16.92 0.57
N THR A 128 8.17 -15.90 1.38
CA THR A 128 8.76 -14.58 1.21
C THR A 128 10.27 -14.60 1.46
N ALA A 129 10.72 -15.33 2.50
CA ALA A 129 12.14 -15.51 2.80
C ALA A 129 12.89 -16.13 1.61
N PHE A 130 12.31 -17.17 1.01
CA PHE A 130 12.89 -17.85 -0.14
C PHE A 130 13.09 -16.89 -1.33
N VAL A 131 12.07 -16.14 -1.70
CA VAL A 131 12.15 -15.20 -2.82
C VAL A 131 13.11 -14.04 -2.53
N LEU A 132 13.09 -13.49 -1.32
CA LEU A 132 13.99 -12.40 -0.91
C LEU A 132 15.45 -12.84 -0.92
N LYS A 133 15.79 -14.03 -0.41
CA LYS A 133 17.16 -14.58 -0.44
C LYS A 133 17.68 -14.72 -1.88
N ARG A 134 16.83 -15.20 -2.80
CA ARG A 134 17.20 -15.30 -4.23
C ARG A 134 17.46 -13.92 -4.84
N TRP A 135 16.61 -12.94 -4.52
CA TRP A 135 16.81 -11.58 -5.00
C TRP A 135 18.09 -10.96 -4.44
N ILE A 136 18.35 -11.06 -3.14
CA ILE A 136 19.56 -10.49 -2.50
C ILE A 136 20.82 -11.05 -3.15
N LYS A 137 20.88 -12.34 -3.42
CA LYS A 137 22.03 -12.95 -4.10
C LYS A 137 22.32 -12.30 -5.46
N ILE A 138 21.27 -12.02 -6.25
CA ILE A 138 21.41 -11.34 -7.55
C ILE A 138 21.76 -9.87 -7.36
N ARG A 139 21.07 -9.20 -6.43
CA ARG A 139 21.30 -7.81 -6.08
C ARG A 139 22.75 -7.53 -5.71
N ASP A 140 23.31 -8.33 -4.82
CA ASP A 140 24.68 -8.14 -4.33
C ASP A 140 25.71 -8.34 -5.45
N GLY A 141 25.49 -9.26 -6.36
CA GLY A 141 26.31 -9.44 -7.55
C GLY A 141 26.21 -8.28 -8.56
N SER A 142 25.11 -7.53 -8.56
CA SER A 142 24.86 -6.43 -9.49
C SER A 142 24.98 -5.02 -8.89
N ASN A 143 25.19 -4.91 -7.58
CA ASN A 143 25.19 -3.63 -6.83
C ASN A 143 26.51 -2.84 -7.02
N ARG A 144 26.71 -2.28 -8.19
CA ARG A 144 27.93 -1.55 -8.58
C ARG A 144 28.18 -0.31 -7.71
N LYS A 145 27.13 0.38 -7.26
CA LYS A 145 27.20 1.59 -6.45
C LYS A 145 27.22 1.35 -4.95
N LYS A 146 27.26 0.08 -4.51
CA LYS A 146 27.22 -0.31 -3.08
C LYS A 146 26.04 0.34 -2.33
N SER A 147 24.91 0.45 -2.97
CA SER A 147 23.69 0.99 -2.35
C SER A 147 23.20 0.08 -1.23
N SER A 148 22.78 0.65 -0.11
CA SER A 148 22.14 -0.11 0.99
C SER A 148 20.72 -0.57 0.66
N ALA A 149 20.06 0.07 -0.33
CA ALA A 149 18.66 -0.19 -0.66
C ALA A 149 18.38 -1.66 -0.99
N LEU A 150 17.30 -2.21 -0.44
CA LEU A 150 16.87 -3.59 -0.75
C LEU A 150 16.55 -3.76 -2.23
N PHE A 151 15.82 -2.81 -2.83
CA PHE A 151 15.47 -2.86 -4.24
C PHE A 151 16.20 -1.80 -5.04
N LEU A 152 16.86 -2.24 -6.11
CA LEU A 152 17.68 -1.42 -6.98
C LEU A 152 17.05 -1.27 -8.37
N ASN A 153 17.32 -0.12 -9.00
CA ASN A 153 17.09 0.09 -10.43
C ASN A 153 18.28 -0.47 -11.25
N HIS A 154 18.23 -0.33 -12.57
CA HIS A 154 19.29 -0.79 -13.48
C HIS A 154 20.62 -0.04 -13.30
N GLU A 155 20.60 1.14 -12.68
CA GLU A 155 21.78 1.95 -12.38
C GLU A 155 22.40 1.63 -11.01
N SER A 156 21.91 0.59 -10.32
CA SER A 156 22.28 0.21 -8.94
C SER A 156 21.96 1.29 -7.90
N GLU A 157 20.93 2.09 -8.15
CA GLU A 157 20.39 3.06 -7.21
C GLU A 157 19.09 2.53 -6.58
N ARG A 158 18.68 3.18 -5.49
CA ARG A 158 17.39 2.87 -4.85
C ARG A 158 16.24 2.96 -5.84
N LEU A 159 15.43 1.91 -5.91
CA LEU A 159 14.26 1.87 -6.79
C LEU A 159 13.27 3.00 -6.42
N ALA A 160 12.80 3.72 -7.42
CA ALA A 160 11.79 4.76 -7.24
C ALA A 160 10.36 4.18 -7.16
N ARG A 161 9.41 5.00 -6.67
CA ARG A 161 7.99 4.57 -6.59
C ARG A 161 7.38 4.19 -7.93
N HIS A 162 7.85 4.79 -9.02
CA HIS A 162 7.47 4.42 -10.38
C HIS A 162 7.86 2.99 -10.68
N GLY A 163 9.12 2.62 -10.49
CA GLY A 163 9.59 1.27 -10.79
C GLY A 163 8.85 0.17 -10.02
N VAL A 164 8.37 0.46 -8.80
CA VAL A 164 7.48 -0.48 -8.08
C VAL A 164 6.11 -0.58 -8.74
N TYR A 165 5.58 0.54 -9.25
CA TYR A 165 4.30 0.55 -9.95
C TYR A 165 4.40 -0.23 -11.25
N ASP A 166 5.41 0.04 -12.04
CA ASP A 166 5.65 -0.59 -13.34
C ASP A 166 5.83 -2.11 -13.20
N ALA A 167 6.65 -2.55 -12.24
CA ALA A 167 6.85 -3.97 -11.94
C ALA A 167 5.53 -4.71 -11.63
N VAL A 168 4.64 -4.10 -10.85
CA VAL A 168 3.36 -4.70 -10.47
C VAL A 168 2.37 -4.67 -11.64
N VAL A 169 2.27 -3.55 -12.34
CA VAL A 169 1.30 -3.35 -13.43
C VAL A 169 1.65 -4.22 -14.64
N GLU A 170 2.93 -4.26 -15.05
CA GLU A 170 3.37 -5.09 -16.15
C GLU A 170 3.16 -6.59 -15.87
N ALA A 171 3.44 -7.04 -14.65
CA ALA A 171 3.17 -8.41 -14.26
C ALA A 171 1.67 -8.73 -14.29
N ALA A 172 0.82 -7.82 -13.80
CA ALA A 172 -0.62 -7.97 -13.78
C ALA A 172 -1.23 -7.95 -15.20
N GLN A 173 -0.69 -7.11 -16.09
CA GLN A 173 -1.13 -7.03 -17.47
C GLN A 173 -0.85 -8.33 -18.23
N ARG A 174 0.31 -8.97 -18.01
CA ARG A 174 0.67 -10.26 -18.65
C ARG A 174 -0.33 -11.37 -18.37
N ILE A 175 -0.98 -11.36 -17.22
CA ILE A 175 -1.95 -12.39 -16.83
C ILE A 175 -3.40 -11.93 -16.90
N GLY A 176 -3.66 -10.76 -17.51
CA GLY A 176 -5.01 -10.22 -17.71
C GLY A 176 -5.68 -9.68 -16.46
N LEU A 177 -4.92 -9.33 -15.40
CA LEU A 177 -5.44 -8.68 -14.20
C LEU A 177 -5.45 -7.15 -14.29
N HIS A 178 -4.78 -6.58 -15.28
CA HIS A 178 -4.73 -5.14 -15.52
C HIS A 178 -4.99 -4.86 -17.01
N ASP A 179 -5.96 -4.01 -17.28
CA ASP A 179 -6.23 -3.46 -18.61
C ASP A 179 -6.01 -1.94 -18.59
N PRO A 180 -4.93 -1.44 -19.24
CA PRO A 180 -4.65 -0.01 -19.28
C PRO A 180 -5.67 0.80 -20.09
N ASN A 181 -6.42 0.16 -20.98
CA ASN A 181 -7.39 0.80 -21.89
C ASN A 181 -8.81 0.85 -21.31
N SER A 182 -9.07 0.17 -20.19
CA SER A 182 -10.40 0.16 -19.58
C SER A 182 -10.66 1.44 -18.81
N ASP A 183 -11.87 1.98 -18.93
CA ASP A 183 -12.35 3.09 -18.10
C ASP A 183 -12.83 2.65 -16.72
N ARG A 184 -12.89 1.34 -16.46
CA ARG A 184 -13.40 0.76 -15.23
C ARG A 184 -12.28 0.61 -14.21
N MET A 185 -12.47 1.16 -13.00
CA MET A 185 -11.48 1.06 -11.91
C MET A 185 -11.17 -0.37 -11.47
N GLU A 186 -12.11 -1.29 -11.67
CA GLU A 186 -11.96 -2.70 -11.32
C GLU A 186 -10.97 -3.45 -12.22
N ASP A 187 -10.74 -2.96 -13.43
CA ASP A 187 -9.81 -3.53 -14.40
C ASP A 187 -8.37 -3.01 -14.21
N HIS A 188 -8.18 -2.06 -13.27
CA HIS A 188 -6.88 -1.49 -12.98
C HIS A 188 -6.24 -2.13 -11.73
N PHE A 189 -5.26 -2.99 -11.95
CA PHE A 189 -4.44 -3.54 -10.87
C PHE A 189 -3.28 -2.61 -10.52
N SER A 190 -2.93 -2.50 -9.24
CA SER A 190 -1.85 -1.65 -8.76
C SER A 190 -1.27 -2.19 -7.44
N PRO A 191 -0.12 -1.71 -6.98
CA PRO A 191 0.43 -2.08 -5.67
C PRO A 191 -0.54 -1.90 -4.49
N HIS A 192 -1.50 -0.97 -4.62
CA HIS A 192 -2.54 -0.78 -3.60
C HIS A 192 -3.52 -1.95 -3.55
N CYS A 193 -3.74 -2.65 -4.66
CA CYS A 193 -4.60 -3.84 -4.69
C CYS A 193 -4.00 -4.98 -3.86
N CYS A 194 -2.66 -5.15 -3.85
CA CYS A 194 -1.99 -6.11 -2.97
C CYS A 194 -2.29 -5.82 -1.49
N ARG A 195 -2.18 -4.54 -1.06
CA ARG A 195 -2.49 -4.14 0.31
C ARG A 195 -3.97 -4.30 0.66
N HIS A 196 -4.86 -4.00 -0.28
CA HIS A 196 -6.30 -4.20 -0.09
C HIS A 196 -6.61 -5.69 0.11
N ARG A 197 -6.05 -6.55 -0.75
CA ARG A 197 -6.18 -8.00 -0.63
C ARG A 197 -5.62 -8.51 0.70
N PHE A 198 -4.40 -8.14 1.09
CA PHE A 198 -3.79 -8.50 2.37
C PHE A 198 -4.75 -8.25 3.53
N THR A 199 -5.27 -7.03 3.63
CA THR A 199 -6.21 -6.65 4.69
C THR A 199 -7.49 -7.47 4.69
N THR A 200 -8.09 -7.62 3.50
CA THR A 200 -9.37 -8.32 3.37
C THR A 200 -9.22 -9.81 3.62
N HIS A 201 -8.09 -10.39 3.17
CA HIS A 201 -7.81 -11.80 3.40
C HIS A 201 -7.63 -12.09 4.90
N LEU A 202 -6.74 -11.37 5.59
CA LEU A 202 -6.52 -11.57 7.03
C LEU A 202 -7.81 -11.41 7.84
N ARG A 203 -8.64 -10.42 7.49
CA ARG A 203 -9.96 -10.25 8.12
C ARG A 203 -10.89 -11.45 7.88
N ARG A 204 -10.91 -11.97 6.64
CA ARG A 204 -11.74 -13.15 6.29
C ARG A 204 -11.23 -14.44 6.93
N ALA A 205 -9.91 -14.53 7.12
CA ALA A 205 -9.27 -15.64 7.83
C ALA A 205 -9.51 -15.58 9.35
N GLY A 206 -10.12 -14.52 9.90
CA GLY A 206 -10.47 -14.39 11.31
C GLY A 206 -9.43 -13.67 12.18
N MET A 207 -8.38 -13.07 11.56
CA MET A 207 -7.39 -12.32 12.33
C MET A 207 -8.02 -11.11 13.04
N PRO A 208 -7.70 -10.87 14.34
CA PRO A 208 -8.18 -9.72 15.10
C PRO A 208 -7.91 -8.39 14.39
N ARG A 209 -8.89 -7.47 14.46
CA ARG A 209 -8.83 -6.19 13.75
C ARG A 209 -7.65 -5.33 14.19
N GLU A 210 -7.36 -5.28 15.46
CA GLU A 210 -6.25 -4.56 16.10
C GLU A 210 -4.90 -5.06 15.56
N PHE A 211 -4.73 -6.36 15.37
CA PHE A 211 -3.53 -6.96 14.79
C PHE A 211 -3.35 -6.56 13.32
N ILE A 212 -4.44 -6.58 12.55
CA ILE A 212 -4.42 -6.12 11.16
C ILE A 212 -4.05 -4.62 11.08
N GLN A 213 -4.58 -3.79 11.98
CA GLN A 213 -4.27 -2.36 12.05
C GLN A 213 -2.79 -2.13 12.37
N GLU A 214 -2.23 -2.89 13.31
CA GLU A 214 -0.82 -2.86 13.67
C GLU A 214 0.07 -3.24 12.49
N LEU A 215 -0.18 -4.38 11.85
CA LEU A 215 0.56 -4.83 10.65
C LEU A 215 0.50 -3.79 9.51
N ARG A 216 -0.64 -3.13 9.32
CA ARG A 216 -0.80 -2.07 8.34
C ARG A 216 -0.14 -0.75 8.74
N GLY A 217 0.17 -0.58 10.03
CA GLY A 217 0.61 0.68 10.60
C GLY A 217 -0.43 1.78 10.39
N ASP A 218 -1.69 1.49 10.63
CA ASP A 218 -2.75 2.48 10.66
C ASP A 218 -2.78 3.14 12.03
N VAL A 219 -3.06 4.44 12.07
CA VAL A 219 -3.17 5.17 13.33
C VAL A 219 -4.43 4.68 14.05
N ARG A 220 -4.27 4.18 15.25
CA ARG A 220 -5.38 3.86 16.15
C ARG A 220 -5.95 5.17 16.67
N LYS A 221 -7.26 5.29 16.77
CA LYS A 221 -7.94 6.56 17.09
C LYS A 221 -8.78 6.50 18.35
N GLU A 222 -8.95 5.33 18.92
CA GLU A 222 -9.77 5.15 20.11
C GLU A 222 -8.91 5.34 21.37
N ALA A 223 -9.49 5.90 22.43
CA ALA A 223 -8.77 6.15 23.69
C ALA A 223 -8.21 4.86 24.30
N ILE A 224 -8.90 3.74 24.11
CA ILE A 224 -8.48 2.42 24.59
C ILE A 224 -7.22 1.91 23.87
N ASP A 225 -6.99 2.35 22.64
CA ASP A 225 -5.81 1.96 21.83
C ASP A 225 -4.48 2.37 22.49
N ILE A 226 -4.50 3.37 23.40
CA ILE A 226 -3.33 3.85 24.15
C ILE A 226 -2.88 2.82 25.18
N TYR A 227 -3.82 2.04 25.71
CA TYR A 227 -3.58 1.04 26.76
C TYR A 227 -3.40 -0.37 26.20
N ASP A 228 -3.72 -0.59 24.94
CA ASP A 228 -3.64 -1.89 24.30
C ASP A 228 -2.26 -2.09 23.68
N HIS A 229 -1.34 -2.63 24.48
CA HIS A 229 0.00 -3.01 24.04
C HIS A 229 -0.05 -4.39 23.38
N ILE A 230 -0.07 -4.42 22.04
CA ILE A 230 0.01 -5.68 21.30
C ILE A 230 1.38 -6.32 21.52
N ASP A 231 1.38 -7.55 22.04
CA ASP A 231 2.58 -8.37 22.13
C ASP A 231 3.06 -8.76 20.72
N LYS A 232 4.34 -8.53 20.45
CA LYS A 232 4.93 -8.82 19.13
C LYS A 232 4.97 -10.31 18.80
N LYS A 233 5.11 -11.16 19.83
CA LYS A 233 5.14 -12.60 19.64
C LYS A 233 3.75 -13.11 19.26
N GLU A 234 2.74 -12.67 19.97
CA GLU A 234 1.34 -12.98 19.68
C GLU A 234 0.92 -12.47 18.29
N LEU A 235 1.33 -11.24 17.93
CA LEU A 235 1.09 -10.67 16.62
C LEU A 235 1.74 -11.49 15.51
N ARG A 236 2.99 -11.98 15.72
CA ARG A 236 3.71 -12.83 14.78
C ARG A 236 3.03 -14.17 14.60
N GLU A 237 2.67 -14.83 15.70
CA GLU A 237 1.97 -16.12 15.68
C GLU A 237 0.64 -15.99 14.93
N SER A 238 -0.12 -14.94 15.23
CA SER A 238 -1.35 -14.65 14.52
C SER A 238 -1.12 -14.36 13.03
N TYR A 239 -0.08 -13.60 12.67
CA TYR A 239 0.25 -13.35 11.27
C TYR A 239 0.55 -14.64 10.51
N LEU A 240 1.39 -15.51 11.06
CA LEU A 240 1.77 -16.78 10.44
C LEU A 240 0.60 -17.76 10.30
N ALA A 241 -0.33 -17.73 11.26
CA ALA A 241 -1.53 -18.56 11.23
C ALA A 241 -2.54 -18.13 10.15
N HIS A 242 -2.57 -16.84 9.79
CA HIS A 242 -3.60 -16.29 8.90
C HIS A 242 -3.09 -15.89 7.51
N ILE A 243 -1.77 -15.79 7.30
CA ILE A 243 -1.23 -15.44 5.98
C ILE A 243 -1.36 -16.62 5.01
N PRO A 244 -1.91 -16.42 3.79
CA PRO A 244 -2.12 -17.55 2.87
C PRO A 244 -0.80 -18.02 2.29
N GLN A 245 -0.66 -19.34 2.13
CA GLN A 245 0.39 -19.91 1.31
C GLN A 245 0.03 -19.72 -0.17
N LEU A 246 1.01 -19.35 -0.99
CA LEU A 246 0.83 -19.00 -2.40
C LEU A 246 1.54 -20.00 -3.35
N GLY A 247 2.31 -20.95 -2.81
CA GLY A 247 3.05 -21.94 -3.60
C GLY A 247 4.16 -21.30 -4.44
N ILE A 248 4.99 -20.45 -3.83
CA ILE A 248 6.01 -19.62 -4.50
C ILE A 248 7.38 -20.30 -4.46
#